data_26668e2934ef8fb9335567c9e2fc7050
#
_entry.id   26668e2934ef8fb9335567c9e2fc7050
#
_cell.length_a   1.000
_cell.length_b   1.000
_cell.length_c   1.000
_cell.angle_alpha   90.00
_cell.angle_beta   90.00
_cell.angle_gamma   90.00
#
_symmetry.space_group_name_H-M   'P 1'
#
loop_
_entity.id
_entity.type
_entity.pdbx_description
1 polymer ?
#
loop_
_entity_poly.entity_id
_entity_poly.type
_entity_poly.pdbx_seq_one_letter_code
_entity_poly.pdbx_strand_id
1 'polypeptide(L)'
;MAKALIFAGGAGRRMNSRSKPKQFLEMNGKPIIIYTLEHFEYSSRIEEIVVVCIEGWVEELRGLLKRYGITKVTTIVPGGETGHDSIYLGLEAMKNTTSEDDTILIHDGVRPLINEELISINIRSVEKYGSAITSEPVRESVIRCTDGENISDVPPRDQMYIAKAPQSFTFGKIFKLYERAQKEGIKTIDSSHLCSFYNEKMHIVISTKNNIKITEPADYYIYKALYEALEGQQIFGL
;
A
#
# COMPACT_ATOMS: atom_id res chain seq x y z
N MET A 1 -9.07 14.94 -8.70
CA MET A 1 -9.76 13.66 -8.45
C MET A 1 -8.83 12.73 -7.67
N ALA A 2 -9.32 11.67 -7.03
CA ALA A 2 -8.44 10.73 -6.34
C ALA A 2 -8.65 9.29 -6.83
N LYS A 3 -7.56 8.57 -7.07
CA LYS A 3 -7.54 7.19 -7.55
C LYS A 3 -6.62 6.35 -6.67
N ALA A 4 -6.86 5.05 -6.63
CA ALA A 4 -6.03 4.12 -5.89
C ALA A 4 -5.24 3.20 -6.83
N LEU A 5 -3.97 3.02 -6.53
CA LEU A 5 -3.12 2.00 -7.12
C LEU A 5 -2.83 0.94 -6.06
N ILE A 6 -3.47 -0.23 -6.21
CA ILE A 6 -3.31 -1.35 -5.28
C ILE A 6 -2.33 -2.35 -5.86
N PHE A 7 -1.15 -2.46 -5.25
CA PHE A 7 -0.16 -3.41 -5.74
C PHE A 7 -0.18 -4.72 -4.95
N ALA A 8 -0.44 -5.79 -5.67
CA ALA A 8 -0.57 -7.16 -5.19
C ALA A 8 0.24 -8.15 -6.06
N GLY A 9 1.28 -7.64 -6.74
CA GLY A 9 2.11 -8.42 -7.67
C GLY A 9 3.14 -9.35 -7.02
N GLY A 10 3.37 -9.23 -5.71
CA GLY A 10 4.39 -10.00 -5.01
C GLY A 10 4.01 -11.47 -4.80
N ALA A 11 4.93 -12.39 -5.11
CA ALA A 11 4.75 -13.84 -4.96
C ALA A 11 4.66 -14.33 -3.49
N GLY A 12 4.88 -13.46 -2.50
CA GLY A 12 4.70 -13.80 -1.08
C GLY A 12 5.65 -14.86 -0.52
N ARG A 13 6.88 -14.94 -1.01
CA ARG A 13 7.86 -15.99 -0.66
C ARG A 13 8.03 -16.23 0.84
N ARG A 14 7.93 -15.17 1.66
CA ARG A 14 8.05 -15.23 3.13
C ARG A 14 6.86 -15.92 3.83
N MET A 15 5.70 -15.97 3.18
CA MET A 15 4.49 -16.63 3.74
C MET A 15 4.57 -18.16 3.71
N ASN A 16 5.51 -18.76 2.97
CA ASN A 16 5.62 -20.21 2.81
C ASN A 16 4.30 -20.90 2.36
N SER A 17 3.34 -20.14 1.83
CA SER A 17 2.09 -20.71 1.34
C SER A 17 2.36 -21.46 0.02
N ARG A 18 2.18 -22.79 0.05
CA ARG A 18 2.49 -23.66 -1.08
C ARG A 18 1.45 -23.62 -2.20
N SER A 19 0.22 -23.12 -1.91
CA SER A 19 -0.91 -23.26 -2.83
C SER A 19 -1.47 -21.93 -3.35
N LYS A 20 -1.42 -20.85 -2.56
CA LYS A 20 -2.01 -19.55 -2.94
C LYS A 20 -1.07 -18.39 -2.57
N PRO A 21 -0.92 -17.36 -3.41
CA PRO A 21 -0.26 -16.11 -3.02
C PRO A 21 -0.99 -15.49 -1.82
N LYS A 22 -0.24 -14.81 -0.95
CA LYS A 22 -0.75 -14.31 0.34
C LYS A 22 -1.97 -13.39 0.23
N GLN A 23 -2.08 -12.59 -0.82
CA GLN A 23 -3.21 -11.71 -1.08
C GLN A 23 -4.52 -12.46 -1.38
N PHE A 24 -4.44 -13.73 -1.78
CA PHE A 24 -5.57 -14.62 -2.03
C PHE A 24 -5.84 -15.60 -0.88
N LEU A 25 -5.05 -15.52 0.21
CA LEU A 25 -5.39 -16.26 1.43
C LEU A 25 -6.70 -15.71 1.99
N GLU A 26 -7.52 -16.62 2.52
CA GLU A 26 -8.84 -16.27 2.99
C GLU A 26 -8.88 -16.12 4.51
N MET A 27 -9.58 -15.10 4.98
CA MET A 27 -10.04 -14.98 6.35
C MET A 27 -11.57 -14.95 6.35
N ASN A 28 -12.19 -15.81 7.14
CA ASN A 28 -13.66 -15.97 7.18
C ASN A 28 -14.28 -16.19 5.79
N GLY A 29 -13.61 -16.94 4.90
CA GLY A 29 -14.07 -17.25 3.55
C GLY A 29 -13.93 -16.10 2.53
N LYS A 30 -13.32 -14.97 2.90
CA LYS A 30 -13.08 -13.83 2.01
C LYS A 30 -11.57 -13.61 1.82
N PRO A 31 -11.06 -13.48 0.58
CA PRO A 31 -9.65 -13.20 0.32
C PRO A 31 -9.18 -11.87 0.90
N ILE A 32 -7.94 -11.82 1.41
CA ILE A 32 -7.35 -10.63 2.03
C ILE A 32 -7.39 -9.41 1.11
N ILE A 33 -7.11 -9.60 -0.19
CA ILE A 33 -7.15 -8.51 -1.16
C ILE A 33 -8.54 -7.87 -1.25
N ILE A 34 -9.61 -8.64 -1.08
CA ILE A 34 -10.98 -8.12 -1.15
C ILE A 34 -11.26 -7.22 0.06
N TYR A 35 -10.83 -7.59 1.27
CA TYR A 35 -10.92 -6.70 2.44
C TYR A 35 -10.24 -5.36 2.17
N THR A 36 -9.04 -5.38 1.54
CA THR A 36 -8.35 -4.14 1.17
C THR A 36 -9.13 -3.34 0.14
N LEU A 37 -9.59 -3.99 -0.94
CA LEU A 37 -10.29 -3.31 -2.04
C LEU A 37 -11.62 -2.70 -1.60
N GLU A 38 -12.37 -3.33 -0.68
CA GLU A 38 -13.64 -2.82 -0.16
C GLU A 38 -13.51 -1.43 0.46
N HIS A 39 -12.41 -1.13 1.16
CA HIS A 39 -12.19 0.21 1.73
C HIS A 39 -12.09 1.29 0.66
N PHE A 40 -11.48 1.00 -0.48
CA PHE A 40 -11.38 1.93 -1.60
C PHE A 40 -12.66 1.94 -2.45
N GLU A 41 -13.33 0.79 -2.61
CA GLU A 41 -14.62 0.68 -3.31
C GLU A 41 -15.69 1.55 -2.63
N TYR A 42 -15.80 1.46 -1.30
CA TYR A 42 -16.83 2.19 -0.55
C TYR A 42 -16.46 3.63 -0.22
N SER A 43 -15.21 4.04 -0.39
CA SER A 43 -14.80 5.42 -0.20
C SER A 43 -15.43 6.33 -1.25
N SER A 44 -16.16 7.36 -0.80
CA SER A 44 -16.72 8.39 -1.68
C SER A 44 -15.65 9.29 -2.31
N ARG A 45 -14.42 9.22 -1.81
CA ARG A 45 -13.28 10.03 -2.27
C ARG A 45 -12.50 9.36 -3.39
N ILE A 46 -12.68 8.07 -3.61
CA ILE A 46 -11.97 7.28 -4.64
C ILE A 46 -12.90 7.03 -5.82
N GLU A 47 -12.45 7.41 -7.01
CA GLU A 47 -13.23 7.26 -8.24
C GLU A 47 -12.85 6.00 -9.03
N GLU A 48 -11.57 5.64 -8.99
CA GLU A 48 -11.01 4.56 -9.78
C GLU A 48 -9.95 3.80 -8.98
N ILE A 49 -9.88 2.50 -9.21
CA ILE A 49 -8.86 1.61 -8.65
C ILE A 49 -8.16 0.90 -9.80
N VAL A 50 -6.84 0.96 -9.81
CA VAL A 50 -5.99 0.11 -10.66
C VAL A 50 -5.31 -0.92 -9.77
N VAL A 51 -5.35 -2.20 -10.18
CA VAL A 51 -4.73 -3.28 -9.42
C VAL A 51 -3.57 -3.87 -10.19
N VAL A 52 -2.41 -3.92 -9.55
CA VAL A 52 -1.27 -4.69 -10.06
C VAL A 52 -1.30 -6.07 -9.41
N CYS A 53 -1.59 -7.09 -10.20
CA CYS A 53 -1.80 -8.46 -9.73
C CYS A 53 -0.62 -9.36 -10.13
N ILE A 54 -0.33 -10.38 -9.34
CA ILE A 54 0.62 -11.42 -9.74
C ILE A 54 0.14 -12.10 -11.03
N GLU A 55 1.05 -12.28 -11.97
CA GLU A 55 0.77 -12.99 -13.21
C GLU A 55 0.21 -14.40 -12.93
N GLY A 56 -0.73 -14.87 -13.74
CA GLY A 56 -1.44 -16.14 -13.54
C GLY A 56 -2.60 -16.10 -12.54
N TRP A 57 -2.81 -14.98 -11.80
CA TRP A 57 -3.93 -14.79 -10.87
C TRP A 57 -4.90 -13.67 -11.29
N VAL A 58 -4.69 -13.10 -12.45
CA VAL A 58 -5.54 -12.01 -12.98
C VAL A 58 -6.98 -12.46 -13.16
N GLU A 59 -7.20 -13.63 -13.75
CA GLU A 59 -8.57 -14.15 -13.99
C GLU A 59 -9.26 -14.54 -12.69
N GLU A 60 -8.52 -15.12 -11.73
CA GLU A 60 -9.05 -15.37 -10.38
C GLU A 60 -9.49 -14.06 -9.73
N LEU A 61 -8.66 -13.01 -9.82
CA LEU A 61 -9.02 -11.69 -9.30
C LEU A 61 -10.27 -11.13 -9.97
N ARG A 62 -10.41 -11.24 -11.30
CA ARG A 62 -11.62 -10.81 -12.02
C ARG A 62 -12.87 -11.51 -11.50
N GLY A 63 -12.80 -12.82 -11.29
CA GLY A 63 -13.87 -13.61 -10.69
C GLY A 63 -14.25 -13.12 -9.30
N LEU A 64 -13.25 -12.82 -8.47
CA LEU A 64 -13.45 -12.29 -7.12
C LEU A 64 -14.07 -10.89 -7.14
N LEU A 65 -13.60 -9.98 -8.00
CA LEU A 65 -14.19 -8.63 -8.13
C LEU A 65 -15.68 -8.71 -8.45
N LYS A 66 -16.06 -9.55 -9.41
CA LYS A 66 -17.47 -9.79 -9.76
C LYS A 66 -18.25 -10.38 -8.57
N ARG A 67 -17.69 -11.39 -7.90
CA ARG A 67 -18.34 -12.08 -6.78
C ARG A 67 -18.62 -11.16 -5.60
N TYR A 68 -17.71 -10.22 -5.30
CA TYR A 68 -17.79 -9.29 -4.18
C TYR A 68 -18.32 -7.90 -4.55
N GLY A 69 -18.74 -7.69 -5.80
CA GLY A 69 -19.34 -6.43 -6.25
C GLY A 69 -18.36 -5.25 -6.25
N ILE A 70 -17.07 -5.50 -6.48
CA ILE A 70 -16.06 -4.46 -6.62
C ILE A 70 -16.14 -3.90 -8.04
N THR A 71 -16.55 -2.65 -8.18
CA THR A 71 -16.87 -2.01 -9.46
C THR A 71 -15.88 -0.93 -9.89
N LYS A 72 -15.19 -0.29 -8.93
CA LYS A 72 -14.22 0.76 -9.21
C LYS A 72 -12.89 0.26 -9.78
N VAL A 73 -12.62 -1.05 -9.73
CA VAL A 73 -11.45 -1.63 -10.37
C VAL A 73 -11.67 -1.65 -11.88
N THR A 74 -11.08 -0.68 -12.58
CA THR A 74 -11.19 -0.52 -14.04
C THR A 74 -10.11 -1.26 -14.79
N THR A 75 -8.93 -1.41 -14.19
CA THR A 75 -7.74 -1.97 -14.82
C THR A 75 -7.00 -2.92 -13.88
N ILE A 76 -6.62 -4.08 -14.40
CA ILE A 76 -5.74 -5.03 -13.75
C ILE A 76 -4.54 -5.26 -14.66
N VAL A 77 -3.33 -5.03 -14.14
CA VAL A 77 -2.08 -5.26 -14.87
C VAL A 77 -1.24 -6.34 -14.18
N PRO A 78 -0.47 -7.14 -14.91
CA PRO A 78 0.49 -8.05 -14.33
C PRO A 78 1.58 -7.30 -13.55
N GLY A 79 2.05 -7.86 -12.44
CA GLY A 79 3.16 -7.31 -11.66
C GLY A 79 4.50 -7.49 -12.34
N GLY A 80 5.46 -6.62 -11.99
CA GLY A 80 6.85 -6.73 -12.39
C GLY A 80 7.67 -7.63 -11.44
N GLU A 81 8.98 -7.70 -11.68
CA GLU A 81 9.90 -8.50 -10.88
C GLU A 81 10.00 -8.04 -9.41
N THR A 82 9.90 -6.74 -9.19
CA THR A 82 9.97 -6.12 -7.86
C THR A 82 8.72 -5.32 -7.54
N GLY A 83 8.59 -4.89 -6.29
CA GLY A 83 7.55 -3.94 -5.88
C GLY A 83 7.67 -2.60 -6.61
N HIS A 84 8.89 -2.13 -6.86
CA HIS A 84 9.17 -0.93 -7.64
C HIS A 84 8.63 -1.06 -9.06
N ASP A 85 8.99 -2.14 -9.76
CA ASP A 85 8.52 -2.39 -11.14
C ASP A 85 6.99 -2.52 -11.19
N SER A 86 6.41 -3.18 -10.20
CA SER A 86 4.94 -3.33 -10.10
C SER A 86 4.23 -1.99 -9.95
N ILE A 87 4.75 -1.09 -9.11
CA ILE A 87 4.17 0.25 -8.94
C ILE A 87 4.31 1.05 -10.25
N TYR A 88 5.48 0.98 -10.90
CA TYR A 88 5.69 1.66 -12.18
C TYR A 88 4.69 1.20 -13.25
N LEU A 89 4.51 -0.12 -13.43
CA LEU A 89 3.55 -0.67 -14.39
C LEU A 89 2.11 -0.22 -14.11
N GLY A 90 1.73 -0.15 -12.84
CA GLY A 90 0.44 0.38 -12.44
C GLY A 90 0.27 1.86 -12.78
N LEU A 91 1.27 2.68 -12.49
CA LEU A 91 1.27 4.11 -12.84
C LEU A 91 1.24 4.32 -14.36
N GLU A 92 1.99 3.51 -15.12
CA GLU A 92 1.99 3.56 -16.59
C GLU A 92 0.61 3.23 -17.16
N ALA A 93 -0.08 2.25 -16.61
CA ALA A 93 -1.45 1.92 -17.01
C ALA A 93 -2.46 3.06 -16.74
N MET A 94 -2.18 3.93 -15.79
CA MET A 94 -3.01 5.10 -15.44
C MET A 94 -2.74 6.32 -16.32
N LYS A 95 -1.66 6.34 -17.08
CA LYS A 95 -1.13 7.53 -17.78
C LYS A 95 -2.15 8.25 -18.67
N ASN A 96 -2.99 7.50 -19.38
CA ASN A 96 -3.92 8.07 -20.35
C ASN A 96 -5.28 8.47 -19.74
N THR A 97 -5.55 8.09 -18.49
CA THR A 97 -6.84 8.34 -17.81
C THR A 97 -6.70 9.24 -16.59
N THR A 98 -5.49 9.70 -16.28
CA THR A 98 -5.18 10.41 -15.04
C THR A 98 -4.47 11.72 -15.33
N SER A 99 -4.99 12.82 -14.78
CA SER A 99 -4.37 14.14 -14.89
C SER A 99 -3.15 14.27 -13.96
N GLU A 100 -2.19 15.12 -14.31
CA GLU A 100 -0.97 15.34 -13.50
C GLU A 100 -1.29 15.75 -12.05
N ASP A 101 -2.37 16.50 -11.84
CA ASP A 101 -2.81 17.00 -10.52
C ASP A 101 -3.70 16.02 -9.75
N ASP A 102 -4.10 14.89 -10.34
CA ASP A 102 -4.89 13.88 -9.65
C ASP A 102 -4.10 13.25 -8.51
N THR A 103 -4.78 13.00 -7.41
CA THR A 103 -4.19 12.29 -6.26
C THR A 103 -4.16 10.79 -6.49
N ILE A 104 -2.99 10.18 -6.35
CA ILE A 104 -2.83 8.72 -6.39
C ILE A 104 -2.45 8.20 -5.01
N LEU A 105 -3.24 7.25 -4.50
CA LEU A 105 -2.94 6.50 -3.28
C LEU A 105 -2.32 5.16 -3.67
N ILE A 106 -1.03 5.00 -3.44
CA ILE A 106 -0.30 3.75 -3.69
C ILE A 106 -0.39 2.90 -2.42
N HIS A 107 -1.05 1.75 -2.51
CA HIS A 107 -1.36 0.92 -1.33
C HIS A 107 -1.07 -0.56 -1.55
N ASP A 108 -0.63 -1.24 -0.47
CA ASP A 108 -0.41 -2.70 -0.49
C ASP A 108 -1.75 -3.46 -0.48
N GLY A 109 -1.96 -4.38 -1.41
CA GLY A 109 -3.14 -5.24 -1.45
C GLY A 109 -3.28 -6.21 -0.26
N VAL A 110 -2.32 -6.19 0.66
CA VAL A 110 -2.27 -7.00 1.89
C VAL A 110 -2.21 -6.15 3.16
N ARG A 111 -2.76 -4.92 3.12
CA ARG A 111 -3.01 -4.06 4.29
C ARG A 111 -4.51 -3.83 4.45
N PRO A 112 -5.25 -4.83 4.93
CA PRO A 112 -6.70 -4.81 4.94
C PRO A 112 -7.33 -3.96 6.05
N LEU A 113 -6.55 -3.35 6.95
CA LEU A 113 -7.04 -2.53 8.07
C LEU A 113 -6.82 -1.03 7.84
N ILE A 114 -7.00 -0.56 6.61
CA ILE A 114 -7.15 0.87 6.29
C ILE A 114 -8.60 1.29 6.57
N ASN A 115 -8.84 2.58 6.76
CA ASN A 115 -10.18 3.13 6.94
C ASN A 115 -10.39 4.41 6.12
N GLU A 116 -11.64 4.86 6.02
CA GLU A 116 -12.04 6.06 5.26
C GLU A 116 -11.35 7.33 5.78
N GLU A 117 -11.14 7.44 7.09
CA GLU A 117 -10.46 8.60 7.67
C GLU A 117 -9.02 8.72 7.15
N LEU A 118 -8.28 7.60 7.14
CA LEU A 118 -6.90 7.57 6.64
C LEU A 118 -6.82 7.86 5.14
N ILE A 119 -7.76 7.33 4.33
CA ILE A 119 -7.90 7.65 2.91
C ILE A 119 -8.10 9.17 2.75
N SER A 120 -9.07 9.74 3.45
CA SER A 120 -9.41 11.16 3.39
C SER A 120 -8.26 12.07 3.83
N ILE A 121 -7.55 11.72 4.91
CA ILE A 121 -6.39 12.51 5.37
C ILE A 121 -5.25 12.48 4.35
N ASN A 122 -4.98 11.32 3.73
CA ASN A 122 -3.99 11.20 2.66
C ASN A 122 -4.33 12.14 1.49
N ILE A 123 -5.58 12.13 1.01
CA ILE A 123 -6.03 12.99 -0.09
C ILE A 123 -5.83 14.46 0.26
N ARG A 124 -6.34 14.90 1.44
CA ARG A 124 -6.16 16.31 1.90
C ARG A 124 -4.69 16.71 2.03
N SER A 125 -3.83 15.79 2.46
CA SER A 125 -2.39 16.06 2.56
C SER A 125 -1.75 16.24 1.19
N VAL A 126 -2.13 15.44 0.19
CA VAL A 126 -1.65 15.62 -1.19
C VAL A 126 -2.14 16.93 -1.77
N GLU A 127 -3.41 17.27 -1.60
CA GLU A 127 -4.01 18.55 -2.05
C GLU A 127 -3.23 19.75 -1.47
N LYS A 128 -2.75 19.66 -0.24
CA LYS A 128 -2.07 20.76 0.46
C LYS A 128 -0.55 20.78 0.26
N TYR A 129 0.09 19.61 0.25
CA TYR A 129 1.54 19.48 0.33
C TYR A 129 2.17 18.73 -0.86
N GLY A 130 1.35 18.21 -1.79
CA GLY A 130 1.79 17.42 -2.95
C GLY A 130 2.20 15.98 -2.60
N SER A 131 2.10 15.57 -1.33
CA SER A 131 2.42 14.22 -0.88
C SER A 131 1.81 13.88 0.47
N ALA A 132 1.66 12.58 0.75
CA ALA A 132 1.27 12.03 2.03
C ALA A 132 1.95 10.68 2.24
N ILE A 133 2.84 10.58 3.20
CA ILE A 133 3.47 9.32 3.59
C ILE A 133 2.83 8.85 4.90
N THR A 134 1.97 7.86 4.79
CA THR A 134 1.39 7.22 5.97
C THR A 134 2.47 6.63 6.83
N SER A 135 2.52 7.03 8.10
CA SER A 135 3.63 6.70 9.00
C SER A 135 3.14 6.42 10.42
N GLU A 136 3.88 5.62 11.14
CA GLU A 136 3.68 5.35 12.57
C GLU A 136 4.92 5.75 13.35
N PRO A 137 4.80 6.53 14.47
CA PRO A 137 5.92 6.81 15.34
C PRO A 137 6.53 5.53 15.92
N VAL A 138 7.84 5.42 15.90
CA VAL A 138 8.54 4.28 16.50
C VAL A 138 8.41 4.31 18.03
N ARG A 139 8.20 3.15 18.65
CA ARG A 139 8.02 3.00 20.10
C ARG A 139 9.20 2.40 20.81
N GLU A 140 10.00 1.65 20.08
CA GLU A 140 11.21 0.99 20.56
C GLU A 140 12.45 1.76 20.08
N SER A 141 13.59 1.52 20.70
CA SER A 141 14.85 2.10 20.24
C SER A 141 15.25 1.51 18.89
N VAL A 142 15.56 2.38 17.93
CA VAL A 142 16.10 2.00 16.63
C VAL A 142 17.63 2.07 16.70
N ILE A 143 18.29 1.07 16.18
CA ILE A 143 19.74 1.04 16.05
C ILE A 143 20.11 1.01 14.56
N ARG A 144 21.18 1.70 14.19
CA ARG A 144 21.81 1.57 12.89
C ARG A 144 23.01 0.64 13.01
N CYS A 145 23.05 -0.36 12.13
CA CYS A 145 24.16 -1.28 12.02
C CYS A 145 24.47 -1.45 10.52
N THR A 146 25.72 -1.25 10.12
CA THR A 146 26.13 -1.31 8.70
C THR A 146 26.89 -2.58 8.35
N ASP A 147 27.48 -3.23 9.35
CA ASP A 147 28.29 -4.45 9.20
C ASP A 147 27.60 -5.73 9.68
N GLY A 148 26.39 -5.61 10.27
CA GLY A 148 25.62 -6.72 10.82
C GLY A 148 26.04 -7.14 12.24
N GLU A 149 27.04 -6.50 12.84
CA GLU A 149 27.61 -6.86 14.15
C GLU A 149 27.63 -5.68 15.12
N ASN A 150 28.07 -4.51 14.68
CA ASN A 150 28.32 -3.37 15.56
C ASN A 150 27.26 -2.26 15.38
N ILE A 151 26.83 -1.69 16.51
CA ILE A 151 25.93 -0.52 16.48
C ILE A 151 26.76 0.70 16.07
N SER A 152 26.38 1.32 14.95
CA SER A 152 27.01 2.54 14.44
C SER A 152 26.33 3.81 14.94
N ASP A 153 25.02 3.75 15.24
CA ASP A 153 24.24 4.90 15.69
C ASP A 153 22.94 4.45 16.37
N VAL A 154 22.44 5.27 17.31
CA VAL A 154 21.13 5.12 17.96
C VAL A 154 20.40 6.46 17.80
N PRO A 155 19.63 6.64 16.71
CA PRO A 155 18.95 7.91 16.46
C PRO A 155 17.88 8.21 17.53
N PRO A 156 17.59 9.49 17.83
CA PRO A 156 16.52 9.87 18.74
C PRO A 156 15.19 9.29 18.30
N ARG A 157 14.54 8.52 19.17
CA ARG A 157 13.31 7.78 18.88
C ARG A 157 12.15 8.68 18.45
N ASP A 158 12.04 9.87 19.02
CA ASP A 158 11.02 10.88 18.72
C ASP A 158 11.12 11.47 17.31
N GLN A 159 12.22 11.23 16.61
CA GLN A 159 12.44 11.60 15.22
C GLN A 159 12.25 10.42 14.25
N MET A 160 11.94 9.23 14.75
CA MET A 160 11.84 8.00 13.95
C MET A 160 10.40 7.59 13.69
N TYR A 161 10.11 7.29 12.44
CA TYR A 161 8.80 6.83 11.98
C TYR A 161 8.95 5.62 11.05
N ILE A 162 7.99 4.71 11.12
CA ILE A 162 7.88 3.59 10.18
C ILE A 162 6.96 4.02 9.04
N ALA A 163 7.47 4.06 7.81
CA ALA A 163 6.66 4.30 6.64
C ALA A 163 5.71 3.11 6.38
N LYS A 164 4.46 3.44 6.15
CA LYS A 164 3.38 2.48 5.83
C LYS A 164 2.73 2.86 4.49
N ALA A 165 1.59 2.27 4.19
CA ALA A 165 0.75 2.62 3.05
C ALA A 165 -0.64 3.09 3.55
N PRO A 166 -1.35 3.92 2.77
CA PRO A 166 -0.97 4.40 1.45
C PRO A 166 0.18 5.41 1.48
N GLN A 167 0.96 5.44 0.41
CA GLN A 167 1.89 6.52 0.10
C GLN A 167 1.29 7.28 -1.08
N SER A 168 0.94 8.53 -0.89
CA SER A 168 0.08 9.26 -1.80
C SER A 168 0.75 10.51 -2.35
N PHE A 169 0.51 10.80 -3.63
CA PHE A 169 1.18 11.88 -4.36
C PHE A 169 0.26 12.44 -5.44
N THR A 170 0.60 13.59 -6.01
CA THR A 170 0.07 13.96 -7.31
C THR A 170 0.61 13.00 -8.37
N PHE A 171 -0.22 12.62 -9.35
CA PHE A 171 0.15 11.66 -10.39
C PHE A 171 1.40 12.11 -11.16
N GLY A 172 1.42 13.34 -11.63
CA GLY A 172 2.54 13.86 -12.42
C GLY A 172 3.87 13.80 -11.68
N LYS A 173 3.88 14.10 -10.37
CA LYS A 173 5.08 14.02 -9.55
C LYS A 173 5.60 12.59 -9.46
N ILE A 174 4.76 11.67 -9.00
CA ILE A 174 5.23 10.31 -8.72
C ILE A 174 5.54 9.54 -10.01
N PHE A 175 4.77 9.75 -11.08
CA PHE A 175 5.00 9.11 -12.37
C PHE A 175 6.35 9.53 -12.97
N LYS A 176 6.67 10.84 -12.98
CA LYS A 176 7.96 11.37 -13.48
C LYS A 176 9.16 10.79 -12.70
N LEU A 177 9.02 10.60 -11.38
CA LEU A 177 10.08 9.99 -10.57
C LEU A 177 10.30 8.52 -10.92
N TYR A 178 9.24 7.75 -11.10
CA TYR A 178 9.35 6.35 -11.53
C TYR A 178 9.88 6.22 -12.96
N GLU A 179 9.44 7.05 -13.90
CA GLU A 179 10.02 7.08 -15.27
C GLU A 179 11.53 7.39 -15.25
N ARG A 180 11.93 8.35 -14.43
CA ARG A 180 13.35 8.70 -14.27
C ARG A 180 14.14 7.53 -13.68
N ALA A 181 13.64 6.91 -12.63
CA ALA A 181 14.27 5.75 -12.00
C ALA A 181 14.45 4.59 -12.98
N GLN A 182 13.44 4.31 -13.82
CA GLN A 182 13.55 3.30 -14.87
C GLN A 182 14.67 3.58 -15.86
N LYS A 183 14.78 4.83 -16.31
CA LYS A 183 15.85 5.26 -17.25
C LYS A 183 17.24 5.17 -16.63
N GLU A 184 17.36 5.45 -15.34
CA GLU A 184 18.62 5.44 -14.58
C GLU A 184 18.95 4.04 -13.99
N GLY A 185 18.06 3.05 -14.13
CA GLY A 185 18.24 1.69 -13.56
C GLY A 185 18.15 1.65 -12.03
N ILE A 186 17.51 2.67 -11.42
CA ILE A 186 17.36 2.78 -9.96
C ILE A 186 16.14 1.97 -9.51
N LYS A 187 16.31 1.13 -8.49
CA LYS A 187 15.23 0.40 -7.82
C LYS A 187 15.21 0.72 -6.34
N THR A 188 14.03 1.01 -5.82
CA THR A 188 13.82 1.38 -4.42
C THR A 188 12.81 0.44 -3.76
N ILE A 189 12.78 0.41 -2.43
CA ILE A 189 11.90 -0.47 -1.66
C ILE A 189 10.44 -0.02 -1.68
N ASP A 190 10.21 1.29 -1.77
CA ASP A 190 8.89 1.92 -1.84
C ASP A 190 8.97 3.33 -2.45
N SER A 191 7.83 4.02 -2.57
CA SER A 191 7.75 5.36 -3.16
C SER A 191 8.38 6.43 -2.27
N SER A 192 8.35 6.27 -0.94
CA SER A 192 9.00 7.22 -0.03
C SER A 192 10.52 7.17 -0.15
N HIS A 193 11.08 5.97 -0.32
CA HIS A 193 12.51 5.80 -0.57
C HIS A 193 12.90 6.39 -1.95
N LEU A 194 12.06 6.22 -2.97
CA LEU A 194 12.28 6.84 -4.28
C LEU A 194 12.31 8.38 -4.19
N CYS A 195 11.34 8.96 -3.51
CA CYS A 195 11.29 10.40 -3.29
C CYS A 195 12.53 10.90 -2.51
N SER A 196 12.92 10.18 -1.46
CA SER A 196 14.13 10.51 -0.68
C SER A 196 15.41 10.45 -1.55
N PHE A 197 15.52 9.43 -2.40
CA PHE A 197 16.67 9.27 -3.31
C PHE A 197 16.84 10.47 -4.26
N TYR A 198 15.72 11.05 -4.73
CA TYR A 198 15.73 12.25 -5.56
C TYR A 198 15.60 13.56 -4.79
N ASN A 199 15.77 13.55 -3.46
CA ASN A 199 15.68 14.73 -2.58
C ASN A 199 14.32 15.46 -2.66
N GLU A 200 13.25 14.73 -2.92
CA GLU A 200 11.89 15.26 -2.92
C GLU A 200 11.34 15.43 -1.51
N LYS A 201 10.72 16.58 -1.25
CA LYS A 201 10.05 16.82 0.03
C LYS A 201 8.76 15.99 0.13
N MET A 202 8.54 15.41 1.31
CA MET A 202 7.37 14.59 1.62
C MET A 202 6.73 15.03 2.93
N HIS A 203 5.41 14.88 3.03
CA HIS A 203 4.65 15.17 4.24
C HIS A 203 4.20 13.89 4.93
N ILE A 204 4.31 13.84 6.27
CA ILE A 204 3.89 12.70 7.10
C ILE A 204 2.39 12.78 7.40
N VAL A 205 1.70 11.64 7.28
CA VAL A 205 0.34 11.41 7.78
C VAL A 205 0.40 10.30 8.83
N ILE A 206 -0.10 10.57 10.03
CA ILE A 206 -0.05 9.58 11.12
C ILE A 206 -1.14 8.52 10.91
N SER A 207 -0.72 7.27 10.92
CA SER A 207 -1.56 6.09 10.85
C SER A 207 -1.90 5.53 12.22
N THR A 208 -2.99 4.77 12.28
CA THR A 208 -3.27 3.89 13.43
C THR A 208 -2.28 2.72 13.47
N LYS A 209 -2.11 2.12 14.64
CA LYS A 209 -1.30 0.90 14.83
C LYS A 209 -1.82 -0.29 14.02
N ASN A 210 -3.14 -0.31 13.80
CA ASN A 210 -3.82 -1.44 13.16
C ASN A 210 -3.53 -1.55 11.66
N ASN A 211 -2.95 -0.53 11.03
CA ASN A 211 -2.56 -0.57 9.61
C ASN A 211 -1.33 -1.45 9.39
N ILE A 212 -1.49 -2.75 9.65
CA ILE A 212 -0.44 -3.76 9.48
C ILE A 212 -0.37 -4.27 8.04
N LYS A 213 0.81 -4.75 7.65
CA LYS A 213 1.04 -5.44 6.36
C LYS A 213 1.20 -6.93 6.62
N ILE A 214 0.36 -7.75 6.00
CA ILE A 214 0.48 -9.20 6.09
C ILE A 214 1.67 -9.63 5.20
N THR A 215 2.76 -10.04 5.86
CA THR A 215 4.03 -10.36 5.21
C THR A 215 4.47 -11.80 5.50
N GLU A 216 4.23 -12.26 6.70
CA GLU A 216 4.57 -13.59 7.21
C GLU A 216 3.39 -14.24 7.93
N PRO A 217 3.44 -15.55 8.25
CA PRO A 217 2.30 -16.26 8.86
C PRO A 217 1.79 -15.64 10.18
N ALA A 218 2.67 -15.11 11.02
CA ALA A 218 2.30 -14.45 12.26
C ALA A 218 1.38 -13.24 12.03
N ASP A 219 1.65 -12.44 10.99
CA ASP A 219 0.85 -11.26 10.65
C ASP A 219 -0.62 -11.60 10.33
N TYR A 220 -0.85 -12.80 9.77
CA TYR A 220 -2.21 -13.25 9.49
C TYR A 220 -3.02 -13.43 10.77
N TYR A 221 -2.44 -14.02 11.81
CA TYR A 221 -3.12 -14.20 13.09
C TYR A 221 -3.32 -12.87 13.83
N ILE A 222 -2.33 -11.98 13.74
CA ILE A 222 -2.46 -10.61 14.27
C ILE A 222 -3.59 -9.87 13.55
N TYR A 223 -3.64 -9.96 12.21
CA TYR A 223 -4.72 -9.39 11.42
C TYR A 223 -6.10 -9.91 11.87
N LYS A 224 -6.24 -11.22 12.01
CA LYS A 224 -7.49 -11.85 12.43
C LYS A 224 -7.94 -11.32 13.80
N ALA A 225 -7.04 -11.28 14.78
CA ALA A 225 -7.35 -10.78 16.11
C ALA A 225 -7.74 -9.28 16.11
N LEU A 226 -7.03 -8.46 15.34
CA LEU A 226 -7.37 -7.03 15.19
C LEU A 226 -8.71 -6.82 14.49
N TYR A 227 -9.00 -7.60 13.46
CA TYR A 227 -10.27 -7.55 12.75
C TYR A 227 -11.43 -7.91 13.66
N GLU A 228 -11.33 -9.02 14.40
CA GLU A 228 -12.35 -9.46 15.37
C GLU A 228 -12.57 -8.43 16.48
N ALA A 229 -11.50 -7.78 16.96
CA ALA A 229 -11.60 -6.71 17.94
C ALA A 229 -12.34 -5.47 17.40
N LEU A 230 -12.08 -5.10 16.14
CA LEU A 230 -12.78 -3.97 15.49
C LEU A 230 -14.26 -4.27 15.25
N GLU A 231 -14.61 -5.51 14.83
CA GLU A 231 -16.01 -5.93 14.71
C GLU A 231 -16.69 -5.95 16.09
N GLY A 232 -15.99 -6.45 17.12
CA GLY A 232 -16.48 -6.44 18.50
C GLY A 232 -16.79 -5.03 19.01
N GLN A 233 -15.94 -4.05 18.71
CA GLN A 233 -16.19 -2.64 19.05
C GLN A 233 -17.48 -2.09 18.40
N GLN A 234 -17.75 -2.45 17.14
CA GLN A 234 -18.97 -2.05 16.43
C GLN A 234 -20.24 -2.68 17.05
N ILE A 235 -20.14 -3.94 17.50
CA ILE A 235 -21.27 -4.69 18.04
C ILE A 235 -21.53 -4.34 19.51
N PHE A 236 -20.51 -4.19 20.32
CA PHE A 236 -20.61 -4.04 21.76
C PHE A 236 -20.37 -2.61 22.27
N GLY A 237 -19.98 -1.66 21.39
CA GLY A 237 -19.74 -0.27 21.77
C GLY A 237 -18.53 -0.07 22.71
N LEU A 238 -17.55 -0.99 22.67
CA LEU A 238 -16.36 -0.98 23.51
C LEU A 238 -15.24 -0.10 22.93
#